data_fab6296290ba802429d5ca145ac0afd4
#
_entry.id   fab6296290ba802429d5ca145ac0afd4
#
_cell.length_a   1.000
_cell.length_b   1.000
_cell.length_c   1.000
_cell.angle_alpha   90.00
_cell.angle_beta   90.00
_cell.angle_gamma   90.00
#
_symmetry.space_group_name_H-M   'P 1'
#
loop_
_entity.id
_entity.type
_entity.pdbx_description
1 polymer ?
#
loop_
_entity_poly.entity_id
_entity_poly.type
_entity_poly.pdbx_seq_one_letter_code
_entity_poly.pdbx_strand_id
1 'polypeptide(L)'
;ICERKTTSIYKSIERVIMAIAVGAMALGAVDEMLGIYLVFAAVFLMGSQSAMFGPAKFGSIPEIVRSEKISAANGLMQMVTTAASALGMFAGFVVSAMADLSTSDPTLGGLMWPAAVLISIATLGMLASLFIEPLTSADPELKPPNPLIETVANLRLLFDNRPLFRAALGEAFFWFLASLATSAITLMGVDVLGLSQIKTGMLAIALVLGVGTGSVLAGMMSGGKVELGLVPLGGAVVALGALALFWFTADVDPTDPATQVAAVWPAAGSLVVLGLGAGFFIVPLVAFLQDRSQRKTRGRILAAANFISFSMIIVSAVAFYAVTEGLLDWGAPTIFLATGIGTIPILIYVLWLLPQASIRMVIWLLSRVVYRVRVFGRENIPEQGGALIVANHISYMDGFLLLTSSSRPIRFVAHADHVNRFGIAGLTRLMGVIPIRSTDGPKAIVSSLREARAAVEDGELVCIFPEGQVTRSGHVEQFHRGMMRIVDGLDAPIVPIYLDELWGSIFSNEGGRFLWKMPRRWPYPVSIHIGEARECPEKVEEVRDWVLALAPTATESSTTNPKKADTQ
;
A
#
# COMPACT_ATOMS: atom_id res chain seq x y z
N ILE A 1 -16.20 -6.14 19.12
CA ILE A 1 -16.81 -4.80 19.36
C ILE A 1 -17.58 -4.31 18.12
N CYS A 2 -17.52 -4.97 16.97
CA CYS A 2 -18.32 -4.59 15.79
C CYS A 2 -19.66 -5.34 15.73
N GLU A 3 -20.47 -5.27 16.76
CA GLU A 3 -21.87 -5.59 16.64
C GLU A 3 -22.63 -4.40 16.02
N ARG A 4 -23.64 -4.71 15.18
CA ARG A 4 -24.58 -3.71 14.64
C ARG A 4 -25.08 -2.72 15.73
N LYS A 5 -25.31 -3.23 16.95
CA LYS A 5 -25.69 -2.42 18.11
C LYS A 5 -24.64 -1.38 18.46
N THR A 6 -23.36 -1.75 18.46
CA THR A 6 -22.25 -0.86 18.82
C THR A 6 -22.11 0.29 17.82
N THR A 7 -22.15 0.00 16.52
CA THR A 7 -22.13 1.03 15.47
C THR A 7 -23.33 1.97 15.56
N SER A 8 -24.52 1.43 15.83
CA SER A 8 -25.73 2.24 16.03
C SER A 8 -25.64 3.13 17.29
N ILE A 9 -25.02 2.64 18.38
CA ILE A 9 -24.77 3.43 19.59
C ILE A 9 -23.82 4.60 19.30
N TYR A 10 -22.69 4.35 18.61
CA TYR A 10 -21.75 5.43 18.24
C TYR A 10 -22.42 6.51 17.38
N LYS A 11 -23.24 6.13 16.42
CA LYS A 11 -23.99 7.06 15.57
C LYS A 11 -25.08 7.81 16.35
N SER A 12 -25.64 7.21 17.40
CA SER A 12 -26.58 7.89 18.30
C SER A 12 -25.87 8.92 19.18
N ILE A 13 -24.68 8.59 19.69
CA ILE A 13 -23.83 9.52 20.45
C ILE A 13 -23.44 10.71 19.54
N GLU A 14 -23.05 10.48 18.29
CA GLU A 14 -22.73 11.53 17.32
C GLU A 14 -23.88 12.54 17.17
N ARG A 15 -25.12 12.06 17.05
CA ARG A 15 -26.30 12.96 16.97
C ARG A 15 -26.51 13.79 18.24
N VAL A 16 -26.30 13.19 19.40
CA VAL A 16 -26.41 13.92 20.66
C VAL A 16 -25.34 15.03 20.75
N ILE A 17 -24.09 14.72 20.33
CA ILE A 17 -23.01 15.70 20.27
C ILE A 17 -23.33 16.82 19.28
N MET A 18 -23.88 16.48 18.11
CA MET A 18 -24.31 17.50 17.14
C MET A 18 -25.44 18.37 17.66
N ALA A 19 -26.42 17.80 18.36
CA ALA A 19 -27.48 18.56 18.99
C ALA A 19 -26.93 19.53 20.07
N ILE A 20 -25.92 19.08 20.83
CA ILE A 20 -25.21 19.95 21.80
C ILE A 20 -24.49 21.09 21.08
N ALA A 21 -23.79 20.81 19.95
CA ALA A 21 -23.10 21.83 19.17
C ALA A 21 -24.05 22.90 18.63
N VAL A 22 -25.23 22.48 18.15
CA VAL A 22 -26.29 23.37 17.69
C VAL A 22 -26.86 24.21 18.83
N GLY A 23 -27.12 23.57 19.97
CA GLY A 23 -27.55 24.30 21.18
C GLY A 23 -26.49 25.30 21.65
N ALA A 24 -25.21 24.95 21.52
CA ALA A 24 -24.09 25.83 21.86
C ALA A 24 -24.03 27.07 20.94
N MET A 25 -24.25 26.89 19.62
CA MET A 25 -24.34 28.02 18.68
C MET A 25 -25.54 28.95 19.01
N ALA A 26 -26.69 28.36 19.34
CA ALA A 26 -27.86 29.14 19.73
C ALA A 26 -27.65 29.91 21.07
N LEU A 27 -26.95 29.31 22.06
CA LEU A 27 -26.59 29.94 23.33
C LEU A 27 -25.49 31.00 23.15
N GLY A 28 -24.58 30.83 22.18
CA GLY A 28 -23.55 31.79 21.83
C GLY A 28 -24.12 33.12 21.33
N ALA A 29 -25.34 33.13 20.78
CA ALA A 29 -26.08 34.35 20.46
C ALA A 29 -26.52 35.14 21.71
N VAL A 30 -26.51 34.52 22.90
CA VAL A 30 -26.88 35.15 24.18
C VAL A 30 -25.63 35.44 25.01
N ASP A 31 -24.65 34.54 25.01
CA ASP A 31 -23.36 34.65 25.69
C ASP A 31 -22.26 34.06 24.80
N GLU A 32 -21.46 34.93 24.21
CA GLU A 32 -20.40 34.56 23.23
C GLU A 32 -19.37 33.61 23.84
N MET A 33 -18.91 33.88 25.07
CA MET A 33 -17.89 33.05 25.74
C MET A 33 -18.42 31.64 26.03
N LEU A 34 -19.63 31.54 26.53
CA LEU A 34 -20.27 30.24 26.82
C LEU A 34 -20.47 29.45 25.49
N GLY A 35 -20.90 30.11 24.42
CA GLY A 35 -21.04 29.53 23.10
C GLY A 35 -19.73 28.92 22.59
N ILE A 36 -18.64 29.67 22.67
CA ILE A 36 -17.30 29.23 22.28
C ILE A 36 -16.87 27.97 23.05
N TYR A 37 -16.98 27.97 24.40
CA TYR A 37 -16.61 26.82 25.22
C TYR A 37 -17.44 25.58 24.89
N LEU A 38 -18.74 25.73 24.66
CA LEU A 38 -19.63 24.62 24.29
C LEU A 38 -19.31 24.06 22.91
N VAL A 39 -18.94 24.89 21.92
CA VAL A 39 -18.48 24.44 20.59
C VAL A 39 -17.19 23.66 20.73
N PHE A 40 -16.19 24.13 21.46
CA PHE A 40 -14.97 23.39 21.73
C PHE A 40 -15.25 22.05 22.44
N ALA A 41 -16.15 22.02 23.41
CA ALA A 41 -16.55 20.78 24.07
C ALA A 41 -17.22 19.80 23.07
N ALA A 42 -18.07 20.27 22.17
CA ALA A 42 -18.72 19.46 21.15
C ALA A 42 -17.69 18.89 20.15
N VAL A 43 -16.72 19.70 19.69
CA VAL A 43 -15.62 19.26 18.82
C VAL A 43 -14.76 18.22 19.51
N PHE A 44 -14.42 18.42 20.80
CA PHE A 44 -13.68 17.43 21.60
C PHE A 44 -14.43 16.11 21.74
N LEU A 45 -15.72 16.15 22.03
CA LEU A 45 -16.57 14.95 22.15
C LEU A 45 -16.68 14.22 20.80
N MET A 46 -16.80 14.95 19.68
CA MET A 46 -16.84 14.38 18.34
C MET A 46 -15.52 13.68 17.98
N GLY A 47 -14.38 14.34 18.27
CA GLY A 47 -13.06 13.74 18.08
C GLY A 47 -12.87 12.48 18.94
N SER A 48 -13.32 12.51 20.20
CA SER A 48 -13.26 11.36 21.11
C SER A 48 -14.09 10.18 20.59
N GLN A 49 -15.32 10.45 20.14
CA GLN A 49 -16.19 9.44 19.53
C GLN A 49 -15.55 8.83 18.27
N SER A 50 -14.98 9.66 17.41
CA SER A 50 -14.32 9.24 16.18
C SER A 50 -13.08 8.35 16.48
N ALA A 51 -12.28 8.71 17.48
CA ALA A 51 -11.14 7.93 17.93
C ALA A 51 -11.54 6.54 18.45
N MET A 52 -12.64 6.43 19.16
CA MET A 52 -13.18 5.15 19.65
C MET A 52 -13.75 4.29 18.50
N PHE A 53 -14.31 4.92 17.46
CA PHE A 53 -14.89 4.22 16.32
C PHE A 53 -13.84 3.68 15.36
N GLY A 54 -12.69 4.34 15.21
CA GLY A 54 -11.63 3.99 14.27
C GLY A 54 -11.18 2.52 14.35
N PRO A 55 -10.77 2.00 15.52
CA PRO A 55 -10.35 0.60 15.67
C PRO A 55 -11.45 -0.41 15.32
N ALA A 56 -12.71 -0.10 15.62
CA ALA A 56 -13.83 -0.95 15.26
C ALA A 56 -14.06 -0.98 13.73
N LYS A 57 -13.98 0.17 13.08
CA LYS A 57 -14.13 0.33 11.64
C LYS A 57 -13.06 -0.46 10.88
N PHE A 58 -11.79 -0.25 11.19
CA PHE A 58 -10.69 -0.92 10.50
C PHE A 58 -10.51 -2.38 10.93
N GLY A 59 -10.85 -2.72 12.17
CA GLY A 59 -10.81 -4.09 12.69
C GLY A 59 -11.85 -5.02 12.07
N SER A 60 -12.96 -4.49 11.54
CA SER A 60 -13.99 -5.28 10.88
C SER A 60 -13.60 -5.76 9.47
N ILE A 61 -12.68 -5.07 8.79
CA ILE A 61 -12.31 -5.41 7.40
C ILE A 61 -11.86 -6.87 7.25
N PRO A 62 -10.91 -7.40 8.07
CA PRO A 62 -10.48 -8.79 7.94
C PRO A 62 -11.53 -9.82 8.40
N GLU A 63 -12.65 -9.39 8.96
CA GLU A 63 -13.78 -10.27 9.32
C GLU A 63 -14.84 -10.35 8.22
N ILE A 64 -14.86 -9.35 7.33
CA ILE A 64 -15.83 -9.24 6.23
C ILE A 64 -15.23 -9.75 4.92
N VAL A 65 -13.92 -9.55 4.68
CA VAL A 65 -13.27 -9.93 3.43
C VAL A 65 -12.21 -11.00 3.63
N ARG A 66 -11.94 -11.79 2.57
CA ARG A 66 -10.86 -12.78 2.55
C ARG A 66 -9.48 -12.08 2.60
N SER A 67 -8.47 -12.78 3.09
CA SER A 67 -7.10 -12.24 3.26
C SER A 67 -6.54 -11.63 1.98
N GLU A 68 -6.84 -12.23 0.81
CA GLU A 68 -6.38 -11.74 -0.49
C GLU A 68 -7.00 -10.38 -0.87
N LYS A 69 -8.12 -10.00 -0.25
CA LYS A 69 -8.83 -8.74 -0.55
C LYS A 69 -8.61 -7.63 0.49
N ILE A 70 -7.86 -7.89 1.56
CA ILE A 70 -7.64 -6.91 2.65
C ILE A 70 -7.02 -5.61 2.12
N SER A 71 -5.99 -5.68 1.28
CA SER A 71 -5.35 -4.48 0.71
C SER A 71 -6.29 -3.69 -0.18
N ALA A 72 -7.07 -4.37 -1.03
CA ALA A 72 -8.06 -3.72 -1.89
C ALA A 72 -9.19 -3.06 -1.07
N ALA A 73 -9.68 -3.74 -0.02
CA ALA A 73 -10.71 -3.22 0.88
C ALA A 73 -10.20 -1.99 1.66
N ASN A 74 -8.93 -2.01 2.12
CA ASN A 74 -8.32 -0.85 2.77
C ASN A 74 -8.13 0.31 1.79
N GLY A 75 -7.71 0.04 0.55
CA GLY A 75 -7.61 1.07 -0.49
C GLY A 75 -8.94 1.75 -0.76
N LEU A 76 -10.02 0.98 -0.91
CA LEU A 76 -11.38 1.49 -1.10
C LEU A 76 -11.87 2.26 0.14
N MET A 77 -11.66 1.71 1.34
CA MET A 77 -12.04 2.36 2.60
C MET A 77 -11.32 3.70 2.79
N GLN A 78 -10.03 3.75 2.48
CA GLN A 78 -9.23 4.98 2.54
C GLN A 78 -9.71 6.00 1.52
N MET A 79 -9.97 5.59 0.27
CA MET A 79 -10.53 6.46 -0.76
C MET A 79 -11.86 7.07 -0.33
N VAL A 80 -12.81 6.25 0.11
CA VAL A 80 -14.14 6.72 0.54
C VAL A 80 -14.04 7.64 1.77
N THR A 81 -13.17 7.29 2.75
CA THR A 81 -12.96 8.13 3.93
C THR A 81 -12.38 9.50 3.55
N THR A 82 -11.39 9.51 2.68
CA THR A 82 -10.72 10.74 2.24
C THR A 82 -11.65 11.60 1.38
N ALA A 83 -12.42 10.96 0.48
CA ALA A 83 -13.44 11.66 -0.32
C ALA A 83 -14.55 12.25 0.57
N ALA A 84 -15.02 11.51 1.57
CA ALA A 84 -16.01 12.01 2.52
C ALA A 84 -15.47 13.19 3.34
N SER A 85 -14.19 13.17 3.75
CA SER A 85 -13.55 14.28 4.45
C SER A 85 -13.47 15.55 3.58
N ALA A 86 -13.10 15.40 2.30
CA ALA A 86 -13.06 16.52 1.36
C ALA A 86 -14.44 17.11 1.07
N LEU A 87 -15.42 16.25 0.83
CA LEU A 87 -16.80 16.66 0.62
C LEU A 87 -17.38 17.34 1.86
N GLY A 88 -17.04 16.83 3.05
CA GLY A 88 -17.43 17.44 4.33
C GLY A 88 -16.82 18.82 4.53
N MET A 89 -15.54 18.99 4.21
CA MET A 89 -14.84 20.27 4.26
C MET A 89 -15.47 21.27 3.29
N PHE A 90 -15.69 20.88 2.03
CA PHE A 90 -16.33 21.70 1.03
C PHE A 90 -17.77 22.10 1.43
N ALA A 91 -18.56 21.12 1.89
CA ALA A 91 -19.91 21.38 2.39
C ALA A 91 -19.91 22.36 3.58
N GLY A 92 -18.92 22.24 4.48
CA GLY A 92 -18.73 23.18 5.58
C GLY A 92 -18.53 24.62 5.10
N PHE A 93 -17.69 24.84 4.09
CA PHE A 93 -17.51 26.18 3.49
C PHE A 93 -18.79 26.72 2.84
N VAL A 94 -19.51 25.87 2.10
CA VAL A 94 -20.78 26.27 1.45
C VAL A 94 -21.83 26.60 2.50
N VAL A 95 -21.98 25.78 3.53
CA VAL A 95 -22.94 25.99 4.60
C VAL A 95 -22.61 27.26 5.41
N SER A 96 -21.31 27.50 5.68
CA SER A 96 -20.85 28.72 6.36
C SER A 96 -21.14 29.97 5.51
N ALA A 97 -20.92 29.92 4.20
CA ALA A 97 -21.22 31.03 3.30
C ALA A 97 -22.74 31.31 3.18
N MET A 98 -23.55 30.25 3.15
CA MET A 98 -25.01 30.37 3.08
C MET A 98 -25.63 30.87 4.40
N ALA A 99 -25.00 30.58 5.53
CA ALA A 99 -25.47 31.00 6.85
C ALA A 99 -25.13 32.46 7.19
N ASP A 100 -24.36 33.14 6.32
CA ASP A 100 -23.87 34.52 6.49
C ASP A 100 -23.26 34.75 7.90
N LEU A 101 -22.51 33.78 8.37
CA LEU A 101 -21.84 33.79 9.68
C LEU A 101 -20.75 34.85 9.81
N SER A 102 -20.51 35.61 8.72
CA SER A 102 -19.57 36.75 8.68
C SER A 102 -20.18 38.07 9.19
N THR A 103 -21.49 38.11 9.42
CA THR A 103 -22.15 39.28 9.99
C THR A 103 -22.05 39.27 11.51
N SER A 104 -21.83 40.44 12.08
CA SER A 104 -21.69 40.67 13.51
C SER A 104 -22.95 40.36 14.36
N ASP A 105 -24.01 39.90 13.73
CA ASP A 105 -25.28 39.58 14.39
C ASP A 105 -25.94 38.35 13.70
N PRO A 106 -25.44 37.10 13.96
CA PRO A 106 -25.99 35.90 13.34
C PRO A 106 -27.42 35.67 13.83
N THR A 107 -28.39 35.82 12.93
CA THR A 107 -29.78 35.50 13.25
C THR A 107 -29.96 34.01 13.54
N LEU A 108 -30.79 33.66 14.52
CA LEU A 108 -31.15 32.27 14.81
C LEU A 108 -31.58 31.48 13.57
N GLY A 109 -32.22 32.13 12.59
CA GLY A 109 -32.56 31.53 11.28
C GLY A 109 -31.35 31.11 10.46
N GLY A 110 -30.26 31.88 10.46
CA GLY A 110 -29.01 31.54 9.77
C GLY A 110 -28.34 30.28 10.34
N LEU A 111 -28.42 30.06 11.65
CA LEU A 111 -27.83 28.89 12.33
C LEU A 111 -28.66 27.60 12.15
N MET A 112 -29.94 27.70 11.84
CA MET A 112 -30.81 26.51 11.67
C MET A 112 -30.43 25.67 10.43
N TRP A 113 -29.97 26.29 9.35
CA TRP A 113 -29.57 25.60 8.14
C TRP A 113 -28.33 24.70 8.34
N PRO A 114 -27.19 25.21 8.86
CA PRO A 114 -26.05 24.37 9.21
C PRO A 114 -26.42 23.20 10.11
N ALA A 115 -27.24 23.48 11.13
CA ALA A 115 -27.74 22.47 12.04
C ALA A 115 -28.55 21.36 11.36
N ALA A 116 -29.49 21.74 10.50
CA ALA A 116 -30.31 20.78 9.77
C ALA A 116 -29.47 19.89 8.82
N VAL A 117 -28.48 20.46 8.15
CA VAL A 117 -27.56 19.70 7.28
C VAL A 117 -26.74 18.68 8.09
N LEU A 118 -26.14 19.11 9.20
CA LEU A 118 -25.32 18.23 10.04
C LEU A 118 -26.15 17.10 10.64
N ILE A 119 -27.34 17.40 11.18
CA ILE A 119 -28.26 16.40 11.74
C ILE A 119 -28.73 15.42 10.66
N SER A 120 -29.01 15.91 9.43
CA SER A 120 -29.41 15.08 8.31
C SER A 120 -28.32 14.10 7.92
N ILE A 121 -27.06 14.56 7.80
CA ILE A 121 -25.89 13.71 7.48
C ILE A 121 -25.71 12.64 8.57
N ALA A 122 -25.75 13.02 9.85
CA ALA A 122 -25.63 12.08 10.97
C ALA A 122 -26.77 11.04 10.98
N THR A 123 -27.98 11.47 10.66
CA THR A 123 -29.14 10.58 10.58
C THR A 123 -29.00 9.58 9.42
N LEU A 124 -28.60 10.04 8.23
CA LEU A 124 -28.30 9.18 7.09
C LEU A 124 -27.20 8.18 7.40
N GLY A 125 -26.12 8.61 8.05
CA GLY A 125 -25.05 7.74 8.51
C GLY A 125 -25.52 6.67 9.50
N MET A 126 -26.44 7.02 10.41
CA MET A 126 -27.07 6.04 11.30
C MET A 126 -27.95 5.06 10.54
N LEU A 127 -28.79 5.51 9.64
CA LEU A 127 -29.63 4.65 8.82
C LEU A 127 -28.77 3.68 8.00
N ALA A 128 -27.69 4.18 7.37
CA ALA A 128 -26.73 3.35 6.65
C ALA A 128 -26.08 2.29 7.56
N SER A 129 -25.80 2.61 8.83
CA SER A 129 -25.23 1.65 9.78
C SER A 129 -26.16 0.46 10.11
N LEU A 130 -27.47 0.59 9.88
CA LEU A 130 -28.42 -0.49 10.10
C LEU A 130 -28.30 -1.62 9.07
N PHE A 131 -27.68 -1.36 7.91
CA PHE A 131 -27.40 -2.36 6.86
C PHE A 131 -26.12 -3.16 7.10
N ILE A 132 -25.31 -2.80 8.13
CA ILE A 132 -24.11 -3.56 8.48
C ILE A 132 -24.55 -4.87 9.14
N GLU A 133 -24.08 -6.00 8.59
CA GLU A 133 -24.34 -7.31 9.18
C GLU A 133 -23.67 -7.45 10.56
N PRO A 134 -24.33 -8.12 11.52
CA PRO A 134 -23.72 -8.35 12.85
C PRO A 134 -22.53 -9.29 12.73
N LEU A 135 -21.39 -8.84 13.19
CA LEU A 135 -20.17 -9.65 13.29
C LEU A 135 -20.09 -10.32 14.67
N THR A 136 -19.59 -11.55 14.69
CA THR A 136 -19.37 -12.30 15.92
C THR A 136 -18.22 -11.69 16.73
N SER A 137 -18.46 -11.45 18.03
CA SER A 137 -17.40 -10.97 18.94
C SER A 137 -16.25 -11.97 19.00
N ALA A 138 -15.01 -11.47 18.90
CA ALA A 138 -13.81 -12.30 19.05
C ALA A 138 -13.61 -12.76 20.52
N ASP A 139 -14.12 -11.99 21.48
CA ASP A 139 -14.11 -12.31 22.91
C ASP A 139 -15.36 -11.74 23.60
N PRO A 140 -16.43 -12.58 23.76
CA PRO A 140 -17.68 -12.15 24.36
C PRO A 140 -17.60 -11.84 25.85
N GLU A 141 -16.59 -12.34 26.55
CA GLU A 141 -16.43 -12.22 28.01
C GLU A 141 -15.60 -10.99 28.42
N LEU A 142 -15.10 -10.24 27.45
CA LEU A 142 -14.29 -9.05 27.71
C LEU A 142 -15.11 -7.97 28.41
N LYS A 143 -14.79 -7.69 29.67
CA LYS A 143 -15.40 -6.61 30.43
C LYS A 143 -14.84 -5.25 29.97
N PRO A 144 -15.64 -4.16 30.04
CA PRO A 144 -15.13 -2.83 29.71
C PRO A 144 -13.96 -2.47 30.66
N PRO A 145 -12.73 -2.31 30.13
CA PRO A 145 -11.55 -2.08 30.95
C PRO A 145 -11.43 -0.61 31.36
N ASN A 146 -10.56 -0.35 32.33
CA ASN A 146 -10.12 1.02 32.62
C ASN A 146 -9.33 1.56 31.43
N PRO A 147 -9.76 2.67 30.79
CA PRO A 147 -9.15 3.16 29.55
C PRO A 147 -7.65 3.44 29.64
N LEU A 148 -7.17 3.98 30.77
CA LEU A 148 -5.76 4.33 30.96
C LEU A 148 -4.88 3.07 31.09
N ILE A 149 -5.32 2.12 31.93
CA ILE A 149 -4.60 0.85 32.14
C ILE A 149 -4.55 0.06 30.83
N GLU A 150 -5.67 0.02 30.11
CA GLU A 150 -5.76 -0.72 28.85
C GLU A 150 -4.92 -0.07 27.74
N THR A 151 -4.85 1.26 27.68
CA THR A 151 -3.97 1.94 26.72
C THR A 151 -2.51 1.56 26.93
N VAL A 152 -2.03 1.56 28.18
CA VAL A 152 -0.66 1.14 28.50
C VAL A 152 -0.44 -0.34 28.16
N ALA A 153 -1.40 -1.20 28.48
CA ALA A 153 -1.31 -2.64 28.16
C ALA A 153 -1.32 -2.89 26.65
N ASN A 154 -2.11 -2.14 25.89
CA ASN A 154 -2.18 -2.25 24.42
C ASN A 154 -0.90 -1.72 23.75
N LEU A 155 -0.34 -0.61 24.24
CA LEU A 155 0.96 -0.11 23.79
C LEU A 155 2.06 -1.13 24.07
N ARG A 156 2.10 -1.72 25.27
CA ARG A 156 3.08 -2.77 25.60
C ARG A 156 2.96 -3.98 24.66
N LEU A 157 1.72 -4.45 24.40
CA LEU A 157 1.46 -5.53 23.46
C LEU A 157 1.97 -5.22 22.04
N LEU A 158 1.82 -3.97 21.60
CA LEU A 158 2.33 -3.51 20.30
C LEU A 158 3.86 -3.44 20.29
N PHE A 159 4.49 -2.89 21.35
CA PHE A 159 5.96 -2.79 21.48
C PHE A 159 6.65 -4.16 21.50
N ASP A 160 6.04 -5.16 22.11
CA ASP A 160 6.57 -6.52 22.16
C ASP A 160 6.61 -7.18 20.77
N ASN A 161 5.78 -6.73 19.83
CA ASN A 161 5.77 -7.22 18.45
C ASN A 161 6.45 -6.22 17.49
N ARG A 162 7.77 -6.34 17.34
CA ARG A 162 8.58 -5.41 16.53
C ARG A 162 8.08 -5.16 15.12
N PRO A 163 7.63 -6.17 14.31
CA PRO A 163 7.07 -5.91 12.99
C PRO A 163 5.81 -5.04 13.01
N LEU A 164 4.87 -5.33 13.92
CA LEU A 164 3.63 -4.55 14.06
C LEU A 164 3.92 -3.13 14.59
N PHE A 165 4.84 -2.99 15.54
CA PHE A 165 5.26 -1.70 16.06
C PHE A 165 5.87 -0.80 14.97
N ARG A 166 6.75 -1.36 14.11
CA ARG A 166 7.33 -0.62 12.97
C ARG A 166 6.27 -0.17 11.97
N ALA A 167 5.29 -1.03 11.68
CA ALA A 167 4.17 -0.68 10.80
C ALA A 167 3.31 0.45 11.42
N ALA A 168 3.04 0.39 12.72
CA ALA A 168 2.31 1.43 13.44
C ALA A 168 3.08 2.77 13.49
N LEU A 169 4.42 2.74 13.61
CA LEU A 169 5.24 3.96 13.46
C LEU A 169 5.16 4.55 12.06
N GLY A 170 5.15 3.70 11.01
CA GLY A 170 4.94 4.16 9.64
C GLY A 170 3.56 4.82 9.47
N GLU A 171 2.51 4.23 10.02
CA GLU A 171 1.16 4.81 10.01
C GLU A 171 1.13 6.15 10.76
N ALA A 172 1.76 6.23 11.93
CA ALA A 172 1.86 7.45 12.71
C ALA A 172 2.63 8.57 11.99
N PHE A 173 3.71 8.20 11.28
CA PHE A 173 4.45 9.13 10.42
C PHE A 173 3.58 9.65 9.26
N PHE A 174 2.78 8.79 8.63
CA PHE A 174 1.81 9.24 7.63
C PHE A 174 0.86 10.30 8.19
N TRP A 175 0.28 10.07 9.37
CA TRP A 175 -0.64 11.03 9.98
C TRP A 175 0.05 12.33 10.42
N PHE A 176 1.32 12.26 10.87
CA PHE A 176 2.14 13.43 11.10
C PHE A 176 2.29 14.28 9.82
N LEU A 177 2.68 13.66 8.71
CA LEU A 177 2.84 14.34 7.42
C LEU A 177 1.50 14.87 6.87
N ALA A 178 0.43 14.11 6.99
CA ALA A 178 -0.90 14.52 6.53
C ALA A 178 -1.40 15.77 7.27
N SER A 179 -1.21 15.81 8.58
CA SER A 179 -1.53 16.98 9.42
C SER A 179 -0.67 18.20 9.05
N LEU A 180 0.64 17.99 8.94
CA LEU A 180 1.59 19.04 8.55
C LEU A 180 1.27 19.61 7.17
N ALA A 181 1.02 18.74 6.19
CA ALA A 181 0.68 19.14 4.83
C ALA A 181 -0.63 19.93 4.77
N THR A 182 -1.65 19.52 5.53
CA THR A 182 -2.94 20.25 5.57
C THR A 182 -2.76 21.66 6.09
N SER A 183 -1.99 21.85 7.17
CA SER A 183 -1.68 23.19 7.71
C SER A 183 -0.84 24.02 6.73
N ALA A 184 0.19 23.40 6.13
CA ALA A 184 1.06 24.07 5.16
C ALA A 184 0.32 24.46 3.86
N ILE A 185 -0.67 23.67 3.40
CA ILE A 185 -1.52 24.00 2.25
C ILE A 185 -2.34 25.26 2.54
N THR A 186 -2.88 25.40 3.74
CA THR A 186 -3.64 26.58 4.14
C THR A 186 -2.77 27.85 4.10
N LEU A 187 -1.58 27.75 4.71
CA LEU A 187 -0.58 28.83 4.69
C LEU A 187 -0.14 29.18 3.25
N MET A 188 0.18 28.15 2.45
CA MET A 188 0.58 28.34 1.04
C MET A 188 -0.51 29.01 0.20
N GLY A 189 -1.76 28.60 0.37
CA GLY A 189 -2.88 29.12 -0.40
C GLY A 189 -3.12 30.60 -0.13
N VAL A 190 -3.11 31.01 1.13
CA VAL A 190 -3.40 32.38 1.54
C VAL A 190 -2.18 33.28 1.37
N ASP A 191 -1.04 32.92 1.95
CA ASP A 191 0.09 33.83 2.09
C ASP A 191 1.03 33.83 0.88
N VAL A 192 1.13 32.70 0.16
CA VAL A 192 2.02 32.59 -1.01
C VAL A 192 1.25 32.79 -2.32
N LEU A 193 0.12 32.10 -2.48
CA LEU A 193 -0.64 32.11 -3.73
C LEU A 193 -1.76 33.16 -3.77
N GLY A 194 -1.96 33.94 -2.71
CA GLY A 194 -2.98 35.00 -2.63
C GLY A 194 -4.41 34.51 -2.88
N LEU A 195 -4.70 33.24 -2.57
CA LEU A 195 -5.99 32.63 -2.84
C LEU A 195 -7.00 32.95 -1.74
N SER A 196 -8.26 33.07 -2.12
CA SER A 196 -9.35 33.07 -1.13
C SER A 196 -9.44 31.72 -0.41
N GLN A 197 -10.04 31.69 0.77
CA GLN A 197 -10.22 30.46 1.56
C GLN A 197 -10.88 29.32 0.76
N ILE A 198 -11.89 29.65 -0.08
CA ILE A 198 -12.56 28.65 -0.94
C ILE A 198 -11.59 28.07 -1.97
N LYS A 199 -10.78 28.91 -2.64
CA LYS A 199 -9.78 28.44 -3.60
C LYS A 199 -8.66 27.65 -2.94
N THR A 200 -8.24 28.03 -1.74
CA THR A 200 -7.30 27.26 -0.91
C THR A 200 -7.87 25.89 -0.55
N GLY A 201 -9.17 25.81 -0.24
CA GLY A 201 -9.87 24.54 -0.06
C GLY A 201 -9.83 23.63 -1.31
N MET A 202 -9.84 24.22 -2.52
CA MET A 202 -9.69 23.44 -3.76
C MET A 202 -8.28 22.81 -3.90
N LEU A 203 -7.24 23.46 -3.38
CA LEU A 203 -5.91 22.86 -3.32
C LEU A 203 -5.90 21.64 -2.38
N ALA A 204 -6.60 21.70 -1.25
CA ALA A 204 -6.74 20.53 -0.37
C ALA A 204 -7.48 19.37 -1.07
N ILE A 205 -8.47 19.66 -1.94
CA ILE A 205 -9.13 18.65 -2.77
C ILE A 205 -8.12 17.96 -3.71
N ALA A 206 -7.16 18.68 -4.28
CA ALA A 206 -6.12 18.08 -5.11
C ALA A 206 -5.30 17.03 -4.34
N LEU A 207 -4.89 17.33 -3.11
CA LEU A 207 -4.24 16.36 -2.22
C LEU A 207 -5.12 15.12 -1.98
N VAL A 208 -6.39 15.35 -1.66
CA VAL A 208 -7.37 14.29 -1.39
C VAL A 208 -7.59 13.39 -2.59
N LEU A 209 -7.71 13.95 -3.79
CA LEU A 209 -7.80 13.19 -5.04
C LEU A 209 -6.56 12.32 -5.25
N GLY A 210 -5.39 12.87 -4.95
CA GLY A 210 -4.13 12.11 -4.95
C GLY A 210 -4.17 10.93 -3.98
N VAL A 211 -4.51 11.16 -2.71
CA VAL A 211 -4.59 10.11 -1.67
C VAL A 211 -5.60 9.03 -2.07
N GLY A 212 -6.79 9.43 -2.51
CA GLY A 212 -7.84 8.50 -2.94
C GLY A 212 -7.38 7.62 -4.11
N THR A 213 -6.86 8.24 -5.16
CA THR A 213 -6.35 7.54 -6.34
C THR A 213 -5.18 6.62 -5.97
N GLY A 214 -4.21 7.11 -5.20
CA GLY A 214 -3.07 6.33 -4.73
C GLY A 214 -3.50 5.12 -3.88
N SER A 215 -4.50 5.29 -3.03
CA SER A 215 -5.03 4.22 -2.18
C SER A 215 -5.71 3.11 -3.00
N VAL A 216 -6.49 3.46 -4.01
CA VAL A 216 -7.12 2.48 -4.92
C VAL A 216 -6.06 1.75 -5.72
N LEU A 217 -5.11 2.49 -6.30
CA LEU A 217 -4.00 1.89 -7.05
C LEU A 217 -3.16 0.97 -6.17
N ALA A 218 -2.85 1.36 -4.92
CA ALA A 218 -2.15 0.51 -3.96
C ALA A 218 -2.89 -0.81 -3.72
N GLY A 219 -4.22 -0.74 -3.51
CA GLY A 219 -5.07 -1.91 -3.35
C GLY A 219 -5.04 -2.84 -4.58
N MET A 220 -5.14 -2.28 -5.78
CA MET A 220 -5.08 -3.02 -7.05
C MET A 220 -3.69 -3.64 -7.31
N MET A 221 -2.62 -2.86 -7.08
CA MET A 221 -1.23 -3.31 -7.27
C MET A 221 -0.83 -4.37 -6.26
N SER A 222 -1.47 -4.45 -5.12
CA SER A 222 -1.24 -5.49 -4.10
C SER A 222 -1.54 -6.90 -4.59
N GLY A 223 -2.36 -7.06 -5.63
CA GLY A 223 -2.56 -8.34 -6.33
C GLY A 223 -3.02 -9.49 -5.43
N GLY A 224 -3.92 -9.23 -4.48
CA GLY A 224 -4.46 -10.23 -3.57
C GLY A 224 -3.58 -10.56 -2.34
N LYS A 225 -2.61 -9.70 -1.99
CA LYS A 225 -1.71 -9.86 -0.83
C LYS A 225 -1.39 -8.51 -0.21
N VAL A 226 -0.72 -8.52 0.95
CA VAL A 226 -0.16 -7.30 1.54
C VAL A 226 1.22 -7.03 0.91
N GLU A 227 1.30 -6.03 0.02
CA GLU A 227 2.53 -5.72 -0.73
C GLU A 227 3.29 -4.56 -0.10
N LEU A 228 4.19 -4.89 0.83
CA LEU A 228 5.00 -3.89 1.55
C LEU A 228 6.02 -3.15 0.67
N GLY A 229 6.31 -3.64 -0.54
CA GLY A 229 7.16 -2.96 -1.50
C GLY A 229 6.59 -1.63 -2.01
N LEU A 230 5.27 -1.40 -1.83
CA LEU A 230 4.62 -0.11 -2.12
C LEU A 230 4.99 0.99 -1.11
N VAL A 231 5.38 0.63 0.13
CA VAL A 231 5.71 1.62 1.18
C VAL A 231 6.90 2.51 0.76
N PRO A 232 8.07 1.96 0.37
CA PRO A 232 9.17 2.80 -0.09
C PRO A 232 8.86 3.55 -1.39
N LEU A 233 8.07 2.96 -2.30
CA LEU A 233 7.58 3.67 -3.49
C LEU A 233 6.74 4.88 -3.10
N GLY A 234 5.79 4.69 -2.16
CA GLY A 234 4.96 5.76 -1.62
C GLY A 234 5.78 6.86 -0.96
N GLY A 235 6.76 6.51 -0.12
CA GLY A 235 7.67 7.47 0.51
C GLY A 235 8.47 8.28 -0.51
N ALA A 236 8.97 7.65 -1.57
CA ALA A 236 9.69 8.35 -2.65
C ALA A 236 8.76 9.33 -3.39
N VAL A 237 7.53 8.94 -3.70
CA VAL A 237 6.55 9.80 -4.38
C VAL A 237 6.10 10.96 -3.47
N VAL A 238 5.94 10.74 -2.16
CA VAL A 238 5.69 11.81 -1.17
C VAL A 238 6.84 12.82 -1.16
N ALA A 239 8.09 12.34 -1.07
CA ALA A 239 9.26 13.23 -1.09
C ALA A 239 9.32 14.05 -2.38
N LEU A 240 9.12 13.41 -3.54
CA LEU A 240 9.09 14.10 -4.84
C LEU A 240 7.97 15.15 -4.92
N GLY A 241 6.76 14.84 -4.47
CA GLY A 241 5.64 15.78 -4.44
C GLY A 241 5.91 16.97 -3.53
N ALA A 242 6.50 16.75 -2.36
CA ALA A 242 6.86 17.82 -1.43
C ALA A 242 7.98 18.72 -1.98
N LEU A 243 9.02 18.12 -2.59
CA LEU A 243 10.09 18.88 -3.24
C LEU A 243 9.61 19.66 -4.47
N ALA A 244 8.65 19.09 -5.23
CA ALA A 244 8.02 19.80 -6.35
C ALA A 244 7.18 20.98 -5.87
N LEU A 245 6.45 20.85 -4.76
CA LEU A 245 5.75 21.98 -4.13
C LEU A 245 6.72 23.10 -3.78
N PHE A 246 7.83 22.79 -3.12
CA PHE A 246 8.87 23.78 -2.86
C PHE A 246 9.35 24.43 -4.15
N TRP A 247 9.72 23.64 -5.16
CA TRP A 247 10.25 24.14 -6.43
C TRP A 247 9.32 25.12 -7.14
N PHE A 248 8.01 24.85 -7.14
CA PHE A 248 7.03 25.70 -7.84
C PHE A 248 6.52 26.85 -7.01
N THR A 249 6.80 26.91 -5.70
CA THR A 249 6.25 27.97 -4.84
C THR A 249 7.31 28.80 -4.12
N ALA A 250 8.59 28.40 -4.17
CA ALA A 250 9.67 29.11 -3.46
C ALA A 250 9.94 30.53 -3.98
N ASP A 251 9.83 30.72 -5.31
CA ASP A 251 10.12 32.00 -5.98
C ASP A 251 8.85 32.80 -6.30
N VAL A 252 7.71 32.43 -5.73
CA VAL A 252 6.47 33.19 -5.91
C VAL A 252 6.55 34.48 -5.11
N ASP A 253 6.40 35.62 -5.79
CA ASP A 253 6.27 36.92 -5.14
C ASP A 253 4.82 37.11 -4.67
N PRO A 254 4.58 37.20 -3.35
CA PRO A 254 3.23 37.42 -2.82
C PRO A 254 2.58 38.74 -3.24
N THR A 255 3.36 39.66 -3.79
CA THR A 255 2.86 40.97 -4.28
C THR A 255 2.59 40.98 -5.78
N ASP A 256 3.06 39.97 -6.55
CA ASP A 256 2.87 39.87 -7.99
C ASP A 256 1.81 38.79 -8.34
N PRO A 257 0.60 39.21 -8.77
CA PRO A 257 -0.47 38.30 -9.17
C PRO A 257 -0.09 37.37 -10.33
N ALA A 258 0.86 37.74 -11.19
CA ALA A 258 1.26 36.91 -12.32
C ALA A 258 2.02 35.66 -11.86
N THR A 259 2.96 35.83 -10.93
CA THR A 259 3.71 34.70 -10.35
C THR A 259 2.80 33.79 -9.52
N GLN A 260 1.86 34.39 -8.76
CA GLN A 260 0.86 33.65 -7.99
C GLN A 260 0.01 32.74 -8.88
N VAL A 261 -0.61 33.30 -9.92
CA VAL A 261 -1.48 32.54 -10.85
C VAL A 261 -0.70 31.46 -11.59
N ALA A 262 0.54 31.74 -12.00
CA ALA A 262 1.40 30.76 -12.68
C ALA A 262 1.71 29.54 -11.80
N ALA A 263 1.81 29.71 -10.49
CA ALA A 263 2.16 28.64 -9.54
C ALA A 263 0.97 27.76 -9.13
N VAL A 264 -0.28 28.20 -9.27
CA VAL A 264 -1.47 27.47 -8.77
C VAL A 264 -1.59 26.06 -9.34
N TRP A 265 -1.52 25.91 -10.66
CA TRP A 265 -1.67 24.59 -11.29
C TRP A 265 -0.51 23.64 -11.04
N PRO A 266 0.78 24.09 -11.12
CA PRO A 266 1.91 23.26 -10.70
C PRO A 266 1.82 22.83 -9.23
N ALA A 267 1.42 23.72 -8.32
CA ALA A 267 1.21 23.39 -6.91
C ALA A 267 0.10 22.34 -6.75
N ALA A 268 -1.06 22.53 -7.40
CA ALA A 268 -2.14 21.53 -7.37
C ALA A 268 -1.70 20.17 -7.92
N GLY A 269 -0.96 20.14 -9.03
CA GLY A 269 -0.38 18.90 -9.58
C GLY A 269 0.59 18.22 -8.62
N SER A 270 1.45 19.00 -7.95
CA SER A 270 2.39 18.49 -6.94
C SER A 270 1.66 17.92 -5.71
N LEU A 271 0.54 18.52 -5.30
CA LEU A 271 -0.33 17.99 -4.23
C LEU A 271 -0.98 16.66 -4.62
N VAL A 272 -1.41 16.50 -5.88
CA VAL A 272 -1.91 15.21 -6.38
C VAL A 272 -0.81 14.15 -6.30
N VAL A 273 0.42 14.48 -6.72
CA VAL A 273 1.57 13.55 -6.65
C VAL A 273 1.89 13.18 -5.20
N LEU A 274 1.94 14.17 -4.30
CA LEU A 274 2.16 13.94 -2.87
C LEU A 274 1.09 13.02 -2.29
N GLY A 275 -0.19 13.30 -2.58
CA GLY A 275 -1.31 12.49 -2.14
C GLY A 275 -1.27 11.07 -2.69
N LEU A 276 -0.91 10.88 -3.96
CA LEU A 276 -0.75 9.56 -4.58
C LEU A 276 0.31 8.73 -3.84
N GLY A 277 1.44 9.33 -3.52
CA GLY A 277 2.48 8.70 -2.70
C GLY A 277 1.99 8.35 -1.30
N ALA A 278 1.23 9.23 -0.68
CA ALA A 278 0.62 9.01 0.64
C ALA A 278 -0.32 7.80 0.64
N GLY A 279 -1.13 7.61 -0.42
CA GLY A 279 -1.98 6.43 -0.60
C GLY A 279 -1.17 5.13 -0.74
N PHE A 280 -0.11 5.14 -1.55
CA PHE A 280 0.81 4.00 -1.67
C PHE A 280 1.51 3.64 -0.35
N PHE A 281 1.77 4.63 0.48
CA PHE A 281 2.45 4.45 1.76
C PHE A 281 1.53 3.84 2.82
N ILE A 282 0.30 4.39 3.00
CA ILE A 282 -0.57 4.03 4.13
C ILE A 282 -1.29 2.69 3.94
N VAL A 283 -1.80 2.38 2.74
CA VAL A 283 -2.65 1.21 2.49
C VAL A 283 -1.95 -0.11 2.85
N PRO A 284 -0.68 -0.37 2.44
CA PRO A 284 0.00 -1.61 2.82
C PRO A 284 0.28 -1.71 4.32
N LEU A 285 0.55 -0.58 5.00
CA LEU A 285 0.83 -0.58 6.45
C LEU A 285 -0.40 -0.95 7.26
N VAL A 286 -1.54 -0.34 6.95
CA VAL A 286 -2.83 -0.66 7.61
C VAL A 286 -3.24 -2.11 7.32
N ALA A 287 -3.11 -2.55 6.07
CA ALA A 287 -3.38 -3.93 5.69
C ALA A 287 -2.47 -4.92 6.44
N PHE A 288 -1.18 -4.61 6.60
CA PHE A 288 -0.23 -5.43 7.36
C PHE A 288 -0.60 -5.53 8.84
N LEU A 289 -0.95 -4.41 9.47
CA LEU A 289 -1.40 -4.40 10.86
C LEU A 289 -2.64 -5.28 11.06
N GLN A 290 -3.57 -5.27 10.11
CA GLN A 290 -4.80 -6.07 10.16
C GLN A 290 -4.54 -7.56 9.91
N ASP A 291 -3.74 -7.88 8.90
CA ASP A 291 -3.48 -9.25 8.46
C ASP A 291 -2.60 -10.01 9.47
N ARG A 292 -1.55 -9.38 9.99
CA ARG A 292 -0.58 -10.01 10.90
C ARG A 292 -0.98 -10.00 12.36
N SER A 293 -2.03 -9.28 12.72
CA SER A 293 -2.54 -9.29 14.08
C SER A 293 -3.44 -10.50 14.33
N GLN A 294 -3.21 -11.19 15.45
CA GLN A 294 -4.07 -12.29 15.86
C GLN A 294 -5.50 -11.79 16.11
N ARG A 295 -6.50 -12.57 15.73
CA ARG A 295 -7.92 -12.19 15.83
C ARG A 295 -8.31 -11.66 17.21
N LYS A 296 -7.86 -12.30 18.30
CA LYS A 296 -8.17 -11.91 19.69
C LYS A 296 -7.53 -10.58 20.11
N THR A 297 -6.38 -10.22 19.57
CA THR A 297 -5.60 -9.03 19.96
C THR A 297 -5.65 -7.91 18.93
N ARG A 298 -6.20 -8.15 17.75
CA ARG A 298 -6.24 -7.19 16.63
C ARG A 298 -6.80 -5.83 17.02
N GLY A 299 -7.97 -5.80 17.68
CA GLY A 299 -8.59 -4.54 18.14
C GLY A 299 -7.70 -3.75 19.09
N ARG A 300 -6.96 -4.44 19.97
CA ARG A 300 -6.02 -3.83 20.93
C ARG A 300 -4.81 -3.24 20.22
N ILE A 301 -4.25 -3.95 19.24
CA ILE A 301 -3.12 -3.50 18.41
C ILE A 301 -3.52 -2.28 17.58
N LEU A 302 -4.68 -2.31 16.92
CA LEU A 302 -5.17 -1.18 16.12
C LEU A 302 -5.50 0.04 17.00
N ALA A 303 -6.01 -0.18 18.23
CA ALA A 303 -6.22 0.91 19.18
C ALA A 303 -4.90 1.56 19.62
N ALA A 304 -3.86 0.75 19.88
CA ALA A 304 -2.52 1.26 20.21
C ALA A 304 -1.89 2.02 19.02
N ALA A 305 -2.00 1.51 17.79
CA ALA A 305 -1.53 2.19 16.58
C ALA A 305 -2.24 3.55 16.39
N ASN A 306 -3.56 3.59 16.52
CA ASN A 306 -4.34 4.82 16.48
C ASN A 306 -3.90 5.83 17.57
N PHE A 307 -3.65 5.36 18.79
CA PHE A 307 -3.17 6.25 19.85
C PHE A 307 -1.85 6.93 19.49
N ILE A 308 -0.89 6.17 18.92
CA ILE A 308 0.38 6.74 18.46
C ILE A 308 0.13 7.71 17.29
N SER A 309 -0.74 7.38 16.35
CA SER A 309 -1.06 8.22 15.20
C SER A 309 -1.69 9.56 15.62
N PHE A 310 -2.65 9.56 16.53
CA PHE A 310 -3.23 10.79 17.07
C PHE A 310 -2.23 11.62 17.87
N SER A 311 -1.34 10.96 18.63
CA SER A 311 -0.24 11.65 19.32
C SER A 311 0.68 12.35 18.31
N MET A 312 0.98 11.73 17.18
CA MET A 312 1.80 12.32 16.13
C MET A 312 1.10 13.48 15.38
N ILE A 313 -0.23 13.46 15.25
CA ILE A 313 -1.00 14.62 14.78
C ILE A 313 -0.81 15.83 15.72
N ILE A 314 -0.86 15.61 17.04
CA ILE A 314 -0.62 16.68 18.02
C ILE A 314 0.83 17.19 17.91
N VAL A 315 1.81 16.27 17.81
CA VAL A 315 3.22 16.64 17.61
C VAL A 315 3.39 17.46 16.32
N SER A 316 2.70 17.09 15.23
CA SER A 316 2.71 17.82 13.97
C SER A 316 2.16 19.25 14.12
N ALA A 317 1.07 19.43 14.85
CA ALA A 317 0.48 20.76 15.10
C ALA A 317 1.45 21.65 15.92
N VAL A 318 2.06 21.08 16.96
CA VAL A 318 3.06 21.78 17.77
C VAL A 318 4.30 22.11 16.94
N ALA A 319 4.79 21.17 16.13
CA ALA A 319 5.92 21.40 15.24
C ALA A 319 5.62 22.49 14.20
N PHE A 320 4.42 22.46 13.58
CA PHE A 320 4.00 23.48 12.65
C PHE A 320 4.03 24.87 13.30
N TYR A 321 3.39 25.03 14.48
CA TYR A 321 3.37 26.28 15.21
C TYR A 321 4.79 26.76 15.57
N ALA A 322 5.64 25.83 16.03
CA ALA A 322 7.01 26.16 16.42
C ALA A 322 7.86 26.68 15.25
N VAL A 323 7.67 26.14 14.04
CA VAL A 323 8.46 26.56 12.87
C VAL A 323 7.87 27.79 12.18
N THR A 324 6.57 28.06 12.28
CA THR A 324 5.93 29.22 11.64
C THR A 324 5.91 30.45 12.54
N GLU A 325 5.48 30.31 13.81
CA GLU A 325 5.23 31.44 14.71
C GLU A 325 6.26 31.56 15.85
N GLY A 326 7.04 30.48 16.10
CA GLY A 326 7.84 30.41 17.32
C GLY A 326 9.34 30.60 17.12
N LEU A 327 9.98 29.71 16.35
CA LEU A 327 11.45 29.58 16.34
C LEU A 327 12.13 29.98 15.03
N LEU A 328 11.52 29.75 13.88
CA LEU A 328 12.21 29.74 12.59
C LEU A 328 11.59 30.64 11.52
N ASP A 329 10.35 31.11 11.73
CA ASP A 329 9.59 31.94 10.79
C ASP A 329 9.57 31.34 9.35
N TRP A 330 9.26 30.03 9.26
CA TRP A 330 9.25 29.32 8.00
C TRP A 330 7.93 29.55 7.25
N GLY A 331 8.05 29.99 5.99
CA GLY A 331 6.94 29.98 5.05
C GLY A 331 6.58 28.55 4.58
N ALA A 332 5.41 28.42 3.97
CA ALA A 332 4.90 27.14 3.47
C ALA A 332 5.88 26.41 2.52
N PRO A 333 6.57 27.08 1.57
CA PRO A 333 7.55 26.42 0.70
C PRO A 333 8.65 25.71 1.50
N THR A 334 9.20 26.38 2.51
CA THR A 334 10.27 25.83 3.36
C THR A 334 9.79 24.60 4.14
N ILE A 335 8.52 24.59 4.60
CA ILE A 335 7.92 23.43 5.27
C ILE A 335 7.84 22.25 4.30
N PHE A 336 7.45 22.46 3.05
CA PHE A 336 7.43 21.39 2.04
C PHE A 336 8.84 20.89 1.70
N LEU A 337 9.85 21.77 1.63
CA LEU A 337 11.24 21.38 1.49
C LEU A 337 11.68 20.48 2.64
N ALA A 338 11.42 20.91 3.89
CA ALA A 338 11.76 20.14 5.09
C ALA A 338 11.02 18.79 5.12
N THR A 339 9.76 18.75 4.68
CA THR A 339 8.97 17.52 4.54
C THR A 339 9.61 16.57 3.52
N GLY A 340 9.98 17.07 2.35
CA GLY A 340 10.62 16.27 1.31
C GLY A 340 11.97 15.71 1.76
N ILE A 341 12.84 16.55 2.29
CA ILE A 341 14.17 16.14 2.80
C ILE A 341 14.02 15.21 4.01
N GLY A 342 13.13 15.53 4.95
CA GLY A 342 12.89 14.73 6.16
C GLY A 342 12.29 13.34 5.87
N THR A 343 11.63 13.16 4.73
CA THR A 343 11.13 11.86 4.29
C THR A 343 12.26 10.95 3.77
N ILE A 344 13.38 11.51 3.27
CA ILE A 344 14.49 10.72 2.71
C ILE A 344 15.14 9.76 3.73
N PRO A 345 15.52 10.18 4.96
CA PRO A 345 16.04 9.25 5.96
C PRO A 345 15.09 8.11 6.29
N ILE A 346 13.79 8.40 6.34
CA ILE A 346 12.75 7.38 6.59
C ILE A 346 12.64 6.43 5.42
N LEU A 347 12.70 6.93 4.19
CA LEU A 347 12.76 6.11 2.98
C LEU A 347 13.98 5.18 2.99
N ILE A 348 15.16 5.69 3.34
CA ILE A 348 16.39 4.89 3.46
C ILE A 348 16.21 3.80 4.52
N TYR A 349 15.63 4.13 5.68
CA TYR A 349 15.35 3.17 6.74
C TYR A 349 14.38 2.08 6.28
N VAL A 350 13.30 2.44 5.57
CA VAL A 350 12.33 1.48 5.02
C VAL A 350 12.96 0.58 3.97
N LEU A 351 13.77 1.12 3.07
CA LEU A 351 14.54 0.35 2.08
C LEU A 351 15.50 -0.64 2.74
N TRP A 352 16.16 -0.23 3.82
CA TRP A 352 17.03 -1.10 4.61
C TRP A 352 16.23 -2.18 5.36
N LEU A 353 15.02 -1.86 5.83
CA LEU A 353 14.16 -2.80 6.56
C LEU A 353 13.48 -3.83 5.65
N LEU A 354 13.09 -3.43 4.44
CA LEU A 354 12.29 -4.20 3.49
C LEU A 354 13.01 -4.36 2.13
N PRO A 355 14.29 -4.74 2.09
CA PRO A 355 15.06 -4.72 0.85
C PRO A 355 14.51 -5.67 -0.21
N GLN A 356 14.12 -6.89 0.17
CA GLN A 356 13.56 -7.89 -0.76
C GLN A 356 12.22 -7.44 -1.35
N ALA A 357 11.33 -6.89 -0.52
CA ALA A 357 10.03 -6.39 -0.99
C ALA A 357 10.21 -5.18 -1.93
N SER A 358 11.14 -4.28 -1.60
CA SER A 358 11.48 -3.11 -2.43
C SER A 358 12.02 -3.52 -3.80
N ILE A 359 12.98 -4.43 -3.82
CA ILE A 359 13.56 -4.95 -5.08
C ILE A 359 12.50 -5.64 -5.91
N ARG A 360 11.69 -6.50 -5.29
CA ARG A 360 10.59 -7.19 -5.98
C ARG A 360 9.60 -6.20 -6.59
N MET A 361 9.27 -5.11 -5.88
CA MET A 361 8.40 -4.06 -6.38
C MET A 361 9.01 -3.33 -7.58
N VAL A 362 10.29 -2.97 -7.52
CA VAL A 362 11.01 -2.34 -8.65
C VAL A 362 11.03 -3.29 -9.86
N ILE A 363 11.36 -4.56 -9.66
CA ILE A 363 11.35 -5.57 -10.72
C ILE A 363 9.93 -5.70 -11.31
N TRP A 364 8.90 -5.75 -10.45
CA TRP A 364 7.51 -5.82 -10.89
C TRP A 364 7.12 -4.60 -11.74
N LEU A 365 7.50 -3.40 -11.31
CA LEU A 365 7.20 -2.16 -12.03
C LEU A 365 7.91 -2.15 -13.40
N LEU A 366 9.22 -2.44 -13.42
CA LEU A 366 10.01 -2.50 -14.66
C LEU A 366 9.49 -3.59 -15.59
N SER A 367 9.13 -4.75 -15.06
CA SER A 367 8.57 -5.83 -15.88
C SER A 367 7.26 -5.42 -16.55
N ARG A 368 6.41 -4.62 -15.90
CA ARG A 368 5.15 -4.12 -16.48
C ARG A 368 5.34 -3.09 -17.59
N VAL A 369 6.48 -2.37 -17.59
CA VAL A 369 6.84 -1.46 -18.68
C VAL A 369 7.30 -2.24 -19.91
N VAL A 370 8.11 -3.29 -19.70
CA VAL A 370 8.72 -4.07 -20.78
C VAL A 370 7.83 -5.23 -21.22
N TYR A 371 7.13 -5.87 -20.28
CA TYR A 371 6.36 -7.09 -20.48
C TYR A 371 4.90 -6.94 -20.08
N ARG A 372 4.02 -7.60 -20.81
CA ARG A 372 2.62 -7.82 -20.45
C ARG A 372 2.48 -9.20 -19.83
N VAL A 373 2.73 -9.29 -18.51
CA VAL A 373 2.74 -10.57 -17.80
C VAL A 373 1.33 -11.01 -17.44
N ARG A 374 0.98 -12.25 -17.78
CA ARG A 374 -0.23 -12.97 -17.36
C ARG A 374 0.20 -14.19 -16.55
N VAL A 375 -0.41 -14.40 -15.40
CA VAL A 375 -0.12 -15.52 -14.50
C VAL A 375 -1.38 -16.36 -14.32
N PHE A 376 -1.27 -17.65 -14.58
CA PHE A 376 -2.35 -18.64 -14.43
C PHE A 376 -1.94 -19.69 -13.39
N GLY A 377 -2.87 -20.11 -12.53
CA GLY A 377 -2.61 -21.13 -11.50
C GLY A 377 -1.79 -20.63 -10.32
N ARG A 378 -1.84 -19.34 -9.99
CA ARG A 378 -1.10 -18.75 -8.85
C ARG A 378 -1.43 -19.43 -7.52
N GLU A 379 -2.66 -19.90 -7.36
CA GLU A 379 -3.20 -20.63 -6.23
C GLU A 379 -2.51 -21.97 -5.98
N ASN A 380 -1.83 -22.51 -6.98
CA ASN A 380 -1.10 -23.78 -6.90
C ASN A 380 0.24 -23.67 -6.15
N ILE A 381 0.73 -22.44 -5.91
CA ILE A 381 1.92 -22.24 -5.07
C ILE A 381 1.53 -22.37 -3.60
N PRO A 382 2.13 -23.30 -2.83
CA PRO A 382 1.79 -23.50 -1.42
C PRO A 382 1.95 -22.21 -0.60
N GLU A 383 0.94 -21.86 0.20
CA GLU A 383 0.98 -20.68 1.06
C GLU A 383 1.97 -20.85 2.23
N GLN A 384 2.18 -22.08 2.68
CA GLN A 384 3.06 -22.46 3.79
C GLN A 384 3.88 -23.70 3.42
N GLY A 385 4.96 -23.93 4.15
CA GLY A 385 5.87 -25.04 3.90
C GLY A 385 6.83 -24.82 2.74
N GLY A 386 7.80 -25.70 2.59
CA GLY A 386 8.78 -25.66 1.50
C GLY A 386 8.22 -26.29 0.23
N ALA A 387 8.70 -25.83 -0.93
CA ALA A 387 8.39 -26.45 -2.21
C ALA A 387 9.52 -26.20 -3.21
N LEU A 388 9.69 -27.12 -4.15
CA LEU A 388 10.60 -26.97 -5.28
C LEU A 388 9.81 -26.50 -6.52
N ILE A 389 10.06 -25.29 -6.96
CA ILE A 389 9.54 -24.76 -8.22
C ILE A 389 10.47 -25.20 -9.34
N VAL A 390 9.89 -25.78 -10.38
CA VAL A 390 10.62 -26.27 -11.55
C VAL A 390 10.07 -25.61 -12.80
N ALA A 391 10.90 -24.84 -13.49
CA ALA A 391 10.50 -24.09 -14.67
C ALA A 391 11.42 -24.34 -15.88
N ASN A 392 10.88 -24.18 -17.08
CA ASN A 392 11.67 -24.11 -18.31
C ASN A 392 12.45 -22.78 -18.39
N HIS A 393 13.54 -22.74 -19.15
CA HIS A 393 14.48 -21.60 -19.20
C HIS A 393 14.61 -21.02 -20.59
N ILE A 394 13.81 -19.98 -20.90
CA ILE A 394 13.74 -19.36 -22.25
C ILE A 394 14.55 -18.06 -22.32
N SER A 395 14.65 -17.33 -21.22
CA SER A 395 15.18 -15.98 -21.18
C SER A 395 15.96 -15.70 -19.90
N TYR A 396 16.92 -14.81 -19.94
CA TYR A 396 17.60 -14.31 -18.72
C TYR A 396 16.68 -13.53 -17.76
N MET A 397 15.46 -13.19 -18.21
CA MET A 397 14.45 -12.53 -17.38
C MET A 397 13.53 -13.51 -16.64
N ASP A 398 13.63 -14.81 -16.89
CA ASP A 398 12.71 -15.82 -16.33
C ASP A 398 12.64 -15.77 -14.81
N GLY A 399 13.79 -15.72 -14.13
CA GLY A 399 13.84 -15.60 -12.68
C GLY A 399 13.19 -14.34 -12.14
N PHE A 400 13.39 -13.20 -12.83
CA PHE A 400 12.77 -11.93 -12.43
C PHE A 400 11.24 -11.95 -12.66
N LEU A 401 10.77 -12.56 -13.73
CA LEU A 401 9.34 -12.70 -13.99
C LEU A 401 8.67 -13.64 -12.98
N LEU A 402 9.34 -14.75 -12.62
CA LEU A 402 8.86 -15.67 -11.60
C LEU A 402 8.79 -15.03 -10.20
N LEU A 403 9.71 -14.10 -9.85
CA LEU A 403 9.60 -13.32 -8.62
C LEU A 403 8.28 -12.55 -8.52
N THR A 404 7.71 -12.15 -9.66
CA THR A 404 6.45 -11.41 -9.69
C THR A 404 5.22 -12.31 -9.62
N SER A 405 5.37 -13.63 -9.83
CA SER A 405 4.28 -14.60 -9.86
C SER A 405 3.88 -15.11 -8.47
N SER A 406 4.77 -15.03 -7.47
CA SER A 406 4.53 -15.52 -6.11
C SER A 406 4.35 -14.37 -5.10
N SER A 407 3.55 -14.62 -4.07
CA SER A 407 3.46 -13.77 -2.88
C SER A 407 4.60 -14.01 -1.90
N ARG A 408 5.19 -15.22 -1.92
CA ARG A 408 6.29 -15.65 -1.07
C ARG A 408 7.63 -15.38 -1.75
N PRO A 409 8.70 -15.09 -1.01
CA PRO A 409 10.05 -15.04 -1.54
C PRO A 409 10.41 -16.38 -2.22
N ILE A 410 11.07 -16.31 -3.36
CA ILE A 410 11.59 -17.47 -4.08
C ILE A 410 13.11 -17.38 -4.08
N ARG A 411 13.81 -18.40 -3.62
CA ARG A 411 15.26 -18.53 -3.76
C ARG A 411 15.58 -19.27 -5.06
N PHE A 412 16.43 -18.69 -5.87
CA PHE A 412 16.82 -19.27 -7.17
C PHE A 412 18.13 -20.02 -7.06
N VAL A 413 18.19 -21.19 -7.68
CA VAL A 413 19.46 -21.86 -7.97
C VAL A 413 19.94 -21.31 -9.31
N ALA A 414 21.07 -20.59 -9.32
CA ALA A 414 21.56 -19.90 -10.51
C ALA A 414 23.07 -20.07 -10.69
N HIS A 415 23.53 -19.93 -11.96
CA HIS A 415 24.93 -20.13 -12.30
C HIS A 415 25.84 -19.11 -11.62
N ALA A 416 26.88 -19.57 -10.92
CA ALA A 416 27.75 -18.77 -10.06
C ALA A 416 28.40 -17.57 -10.79
N ASP A 417 28.71 -17.71 -12.07
CA ASP A 417 29.32 -16.60 -12.86
C ASP A 417 28.35 -15.44 -13.10
N HIS A 418 27.05 -15.69 -13.11
CA HIS A 418 26.03 -14.64 -13.19
C HIS A 418 25.75 -14.03 -11.81
N VAL A 419 25.74 -14.85 -10.76
CA VAL A 419 25.46 -14.44 -9.37
C VAL A 419 26.55 -13.51 -8.83
N ASN A 420 27.84 -13.82 -9.14
CA ASN A 420 29.00 -13.11 -8.61
C ASN A 420 29.46 -11.93 -9.46
N ARG A 421 28.72 -11.57 -10.51
CA ARG A 421 29.09 -10.46 -11.39
C ARG A 421 29.02 -9.13 -10.66
N PHE A 422 30.00 -8.25 -10.89
CA PHE A 422 30.02 -6.90 -10.34
C PHE A 422 28.70 -6.15 -10.64
N GLY A 423 28.12 -5.50 -9.64
CA GLY A 423 26.82 -4.80 -9.72
C GLY A 423 25.60 -5.69 -9.43
N ILE A 424 25.68 -7.03 -9.59
CA ILE A 424 24.57 -7.95 -9.33
C ILE A 424 24.79 -8.78 -8.06
N ALA A 425 26.05 -9.00 -7.66
CA ALA A 425 26.40 -9.84 -6.51
C ALA A 425 25.76 -9.42 -5.18
N GLY A 426 25.57 -8.13 -4.95
CA GLY A 426 24.84 -7.62 -3.78
C GLY A 426 23.36 -7.98 -3.81
N LEU A 427 22.73 -7.82 -4.96
CA LEU A 427 21.32 -8.13 -5.20
C LEU A 427 21.05 -9.63 -5.06
N THR A 428 21.85 -10.49 -5.69
CA THR A 428 21.67 -11.95 -5.66
C THR A 428 21.88 -12.50 -4.25
N ARG A 429 22.86 -11.97 -3.51
CA ARG A 429 23.09 -12.32 -2.09
C ARG A 429 21.89 -11.93 -1.22
N LEU A 430 21.36 -10.73 -1.43
CA LEU A 430 20.20 -10.22 -0.70
C LEU A 430 18.92 -11.03 -1.00
N MET A 431 18.78 -11.50 -2.24
CA MET A 431 17.67 -12.37 -2.66
C MET A 431 17.86 -13.84 -2.27
N GLY A 432 18.97 -14.18 -1.60
CA GLY A 432 19.26 -15.55 -1.16
C GLY A 432 19.48 -16.52 -2.32
N VAL A 433 20.00 -16.03 -3.46
CA VAL A 433 20.28 -16.89 -4.61
C VAL A 433 21.37 -17.90 -4.28
N ILE A 434 21.12 -19.18 -4.56
CA ILE A 434 22.04 -20.29 -4.33
C ILE A 434 22.93 -20.46 -5.56
N PRO A 435 24.25 -20.19 -5.46
CA PRO A 435 25.13 -20.30 -6.62
C PRO A 435 25.45 -21.76 -6.93
N ILE A 436 25.36 -22.13 -8.21
CA ILE A 436 25.77 -23.45 -8.71
C ILE A 436 26.66 -23.27 -9.94
N ARG A 437 27.70 -24.08 -10.06
CA ARG A 437 28.59 -24.08 -11.23
C ARG A 437 28.91 -25.50 -11.64
N SER A 438 28.58 -25.86 -12.85
CA SER A 438 28.81 -27.21 -13.40
C SER A 438 30.30 -27.56 -13.52
N THR A 439 31.18 -26.55 -13.65
CA THR A 439 32.63 -26.72 -13.78
C THR A 439 33.37 -26.92 -12.45
N ASP A 440 32.74 -26.65 -11.30
CA ASP A 440 33.40 -26.72 -9.97
C ASP A 440 33.55 -28.16 -9.44
N GLY A 441 33.15 -29.14 -10.24
CA GLY A 441 33.23 -30.56 -9.92
C GLY A 441 32.05 -31.08 -9.08
N PRO A 442 31.92 -32.41 -8.96
CA PRO A 442 30.74 -33.05 -8.36
C PRO A 442 30.49 -32.66 -6.88
N LYS A 443 31.55 -32.42 -6.10
CA LYS A 443 31.42 -32.04 -4.67
C LYS A 443 30.76 -30.67 -4.50
N ALA A 444 31.11 -29.67 -5.32
CA ALA A 444 30.56 -28.34 -5.25
C ALA A 444 29.07 -28.32 -5.68
N ILE A 445 28.73 -29.05 -6.75
CA ILE A 445 27.35 -29.24 -7.20
C ILE A 445 26.49 -29.85 -6.06
N VAL A 446 26.97 -30.90 -5.45
CA VAL A 446 26.27 -31.55 -4.34
C VAL A 446 26.11 -30.60 -3.15
N SER A 447 27.09 -29.74 -2.86
CA SER A 447 26.98 -28.73 -1.80
C SER A 447 25.88 -27.72 -2.09
N SER A 448 25.79 -27.17 -3.32
CA SER A 448 24.73 -26.23 -3.71
C SER A 448 23.34 -26.88 -3.68
N LEU A 449 23.22 -28.14 -4.12
CA LEU A 449 21.95 -28.88 -4.04
C LEU A 449 21.55 -29.18 -2.59
N ARG A 450 22.52 -29.40 -1.69
CA ARG A 450 22.26 -29.56 -0.26
C ARG A 450 21.79 -28.26 0.39
N GLU A 451 22.36 -27.13 0.01
CA GLU A 451 21.88 -25.81 0.44
C GLU A 451 20.44 -25.56 -0.04
N ALA A 452 20.13 -25.90 -1.29
CA ALA A 452 18.78 -25.81 -1.84
C ALA A 452 17.79 -26.71 -1.08
N ARG A 453 18.22 -27.93 -0.73
CA ARG A 453 17.44 -28.86 0.11
C ARG A 453 17.15 -28.28 1.48
N ALA A 454 18.16 -27.78 2.19
CA ALA A 454 18.01 -27.17 3.50
C ALA A 454 17.01 -25.99 3.46
N ALA A 455 17.05 -25.16 2.42
CA ALA A 455 16.07 -24.09 2.25
C ALA A 455 14.63 -24.61 2.09
N VAL A 456 14.42 -25.71 1.36
CA VAL A 456 13.10 -26.36 1.28
C VAL A 456 12.69 -26.95 2.62
N GLU A 457 13.58 -27.60 3.36
CA GLU A 457 13.33 -28.11 4.72
C GLU A 457 12.95 -27.00 5.70
N ASP A 458 13.57 -25.81 5.57
CA ASP A 458 13.26 -24.61 6.35
C ASP A 458 11.92 -23.95 5.94
N GLY A 459 11.19 -24.53 4.99
CA GLY A 459 9.89 -24.07 4.56
C GLY A 459 9.93 -22.98 3.48
N GLU A 460 11.06 -22.77 2.80
CA GLU A 460 11.22 -21.77 1.75
C GLU A 460 10.80 -22.31 0.36
N LEU A 461 10.47 -21.42 -0.56
CA LEU A 461 10.29 -21.75 -1.99
C LEU A 461 11.65 -21.67 -2.69
N VAL A 462 12.07 -22.79 -3.28
CA VAL A 462 13.30 -22.86 -4.08
C VAL A 462 12.93 -23.07 -5.54
N CYS A 463 13.49 -22.27 -6.44
CA CYS A 463 13.28 -22.40 -7.89
C CYS A 463 14.56 -22.85 -8.58
N ILE A 464 14.42 -23.86 -9.43
CA ILE A 464 15.50 -24.35 -10.30
C ILE A 464 15.05 -24.40 -11.74
N PHE A 465 15.97 -24.08 -12.66
CA PHE A 465 15.85 -24.31 -14.08
C PHE A 465 16.67 -25.57 -14.43
N PRO A 466 16.05 -26.75 -14.49
CA PRO A 466 16.78 -28.01 -14.55
C PRO A 466 17.46 -28.28 -15.89
N GLU A 467 17.22 -27.45 -16.89
CA GLU A 467 17.95 -27.44 -18.17
C GLU A 467 19.40 -26.97 -18.00
N GLY A 468 19.72 -26.26 -16.90
CA GLY A 468 21.05 -25.77 -16.56
C GLY A 468 21.56 -24.62 -17.42
N GLN A 469 20.85 -24.23 -18.47
CA GLN A 469 21.16 -23.08 -19.34
C GLN A 469 19.89 -22.53 -19.98
N VAL A 470 19.95 -21.27 -20.43
CA VAL A 470 18.89 -20.68 -21.26
C VAL A 470 18.86 -21.40 -22.62
N THR A 471 17.68 -21.84 -23.06
CA THR A 471 17.51 -22.54 -24.32
C THR A 471 18.08 -21.75 -25.50
N ARG A 472 18.68 -22.47 -26.45
CA ARG A 472 19.16 -21.91 -27.73
C ARG A 472 18.23 -22.20 -28.90
N SER A 473 17.31 -23.14 -28.73
CA SER A 473 16.36 -23.61 -29.74
C SER A 473 14.96 -23.04 -29.56
N GLY A 474 14.63 -22.49 -28.35
CA GLY A 474 13.28 -22.08 -27.98
C GLY A 474 12.42 -23.23 -27.45
N HIS A 475 12.96 -24.44 -27.40
CA HIS A 475 12.27 -25.62 -26.87
C HIS A 475 12.80 -26.00 -25.49
N VAL A 476 11.99 -26.69 -24.71
CA VAL A 476 12.36 -27.24 -23.39
C VAL A 476 13.35 -28.36 -23.59
N GLU A 477 14.55 -28.22 -23.03
CA GLU A 477 15.62 -29.21 -23.14
C GLU A 477 15.46 -30.33 -22.11
N GLN A 478 16.45 -31.24 -22.03
CA GLN A 478 16.46 -32.33 -21.07
C GLN A 478 16.72 -31.80 -19.67
N PHE A 479 16.03 -32.36 -18.66
CA PHE A 479 16.19 -32.00 -17.27
C PHE A 479 17.29 -32.82 -16.60
N HIS A 480 18.18 -32.14 -15.89
CA HIS A 480 19.23 -32.79 -15.11
C HIS A 480 18.68 -33.45 -13.85
N ARG A 481 19.03 -34.73 -13.63
CA ARG A 481 18.60 -35.52 -12.47
C ARG A 481 19.02 -34.92 -11.11
N GLY A 482 20.00 -34.01 -11.10
CA GLY A 482 20.47 -33.35 -9.89
C GLY A 482 19.37 -32.63 -9.10
N MET A 483 18.34 -32.14 -9.75
CA MET A 483 17.21 -31.47 -9.10
C MET A 483 16.45 -32.38 -8.12
N MET A 484 16.36 -33.68 -8.41
CA MET A 484 15.64 -34.64 -7.57
C MET A 484 16.23 -34.70 -6.16
N ARG A 485 17.54 -34.50 -6.01
CA ARG A 485 18.24 -34.52 -4.70
C ARG A 485 17.79 -33.40 -3.76
N ILE A 486 17.10 -32.38 -4.26
CA ILE A 486 16.60 -31.26 -3.44
C ILE A 486 15.40 -31.72 -2.62
N VAL A 487 14.53 -32.54 -3.18
CA VAL A 487 13.26 -32.96 -2.56
C VAL A 487 13.15 -34.46 -2.26
N ASP A 488 14.11 -35.27 -2.70
CA ASP A 488 14.11 -36.71 -2.48
C ASP A 488 14.01 -37.05 -0.99
N GLY A 489 12.96 -37.80 -0.62
CA GLY A 489 12.66 -38.16 0.78
C GLY A 489 12.18 -37.02 1.67
N LEU A 490 11.77 -35.86 1.10
CA LEU A 490 11.11 -34.77 1.82
C LEU A 490 9.60 -34.81 1.55
N ASP A 491 8.83 -34.38 2.54
CA ASP A 491 7.41 -34.08 2.40
C ASP A 491 7.24 -32.64 1.82
N ALA A 492 7.84 -32.42 0.67
CA ALA A 492 7.84 -31.13 -0.01
C ALA A 492 7.46 -31.32 -1.48
N PRO A 493 6.40 -30.63 -1.97
CA PRO A 493 5.92 -30.83 -3.33
C PRO A 493 6.81 -30.15 -4.36
N ILE A 494 6.73 -30.66 -5.60
CA ILE A 494 7.25 -30.02 -6.81
C ILE A 494 6.11 -29.24 -7.46
N VAL A 495 6.36 -27.97 -7.77
CA VAL A 495 5.45 -27.09 -8.50
C VAL A 495 5.99 -26.85 -9.90
N PRO A 496 5.42 -27.49 -10.93
CA PRO A 496 5.86 -27.28 -12.32
C PRO A 496 5.35 -25.93 -12.85
N ILE A 497 6.21 -25.20 -13.56
CA ILE A 497 5.86 -23.93 -14.20
C ILE A 497 6.31 -23.96 -15.66
N TYR A 498 5.44 -23.49 -16.54
CA TYR A 498 5.76 -23.26 -17.94
C TYR A 498 5.71 -21.77 -18.24
N LEU A 499 6.85 -21.24 -18.74
CA LEU A 499 6.99 -19.88 -19.25
C LEU A 499 6.76 -19.90 -20.76
N ASP A 500 5.78 -19.12 -21.21
CA ASP A 500 5.41 -19.05 -22.62
C ASP A 500 5.60 -17.63 -23.18
N GLU A 501 5.65 -17.55 -24.52
CA GLU A 501 5.76 -16.32 -25.31
C GLU A 501 7.07 -15.53 -25.12
N LEU A 502 8.04 -15.99 -24.31
CA LEU A 502 9.32 -15.28 -24.05
C LEU A 502 10.35 -15.43 -25.17
N TRP A 503 10.19 -16.41 -26.04
CA TRP A 503 11.07 -16.59 -27.19
C TRP A 503 10.88 -15.46 -28.21
N GLY A 504 11.95 -14.77 -28.58
CA GLY A 504 11.88 -13.53 -29.37
C GLY A 504 11.89 -12.23 -28.57
N SER A 505 11.83 -12.31 -27.23
CA SER A 505 12.02 -11.13 -26.36
C SER A 505 13.47 -10.63 -26.40
N ILE A 506 13.71 -9.40 -25.95
CA ILE A 506 15.04 -8.76 -25.93
C ILE A 506 16.10 -9.64 -25.24
N PHE A 507 15.70 -10.36 -24.19
CA PHE A 507 16.59 -11.15 -23.34
C PHE A 507 16.60 -12.66 -23.66
N SER A 508 16.00 -13.09 -24.77
CA SER A 508 16.08 -14.47 -25.27
C SER A 508 17.23 -14.66 -26.28
N ASN A 509 17.65 -15.91 -26.52
CA ASN A 509 18.72 -16.23 -27.47
C ASN A 509 18.24 -16.33 -28.94
N GLU A 510 17.01 -15.96 -29.26
CA GLU A 510 16.51 -16.02 -30.65
C GLU A 510 17.45 -15.27 -31.61
N GLY A 511 17.83 -15.91 -32.69
CA GLY A 511 18.73 -15.35 -33.70
C GLY A 511 20.19 -15.21 -33.25
N GLY A 512 20.59 -15.87 -32.16
CA GLY A 512 21.96 -15.88 -31.66
C GLY A 512 22.43 -14.54 -31.05
N ARG A 513 21.53 -13.58 -30.85
CA ARG A 513 21.83 -12.25 -30.33
C ARG A 513 21.12 -12.03 -28.99
N PHE A 514 21.87 -11.60 -27.98
CA PHE A 514 21.41 -11.21 -26.68
C PHE A 514 21.48 -9.68 -26.53
N LEU A 515 20.43 -9.02 -26.05
CA LEU A 515 20.28 -7.58 -25.76
C LEU A 515 20.14 -6.64 -26.97
N TRP A 516 20.77 -6.90 -28.11
CA TRP A 516 20.81 -5.96 -29.25
C TRP A 516 19.78 -6.31 -30.34
N LYS A 517 18.54 -6.57 -29.94
CA LYS A 517 17.42 -6.78 -30.87
C LYS A 517 16.20 -5.98 -30.43
N MET A 518 15.48 -5.40 -31.38
CA MET A 518 14.21 -4.75 -31.10
C MET A 518 13.14 -5.82 -30.84
N PRO A 519 12.32 -5.66 -29.79
CA PRO A 519 11.24 -6.59 -29.53
C PRO A 519 10.19 -6.48 -30.66
N ARG A 520 9.64 -7.62 -31.10
CA ARG A 520 8.59 -7.65 -32.14
C ARG A 520 7.29 -6.98 -31.70
N ARG A 521 7.08 -6.86 -30.40
CA ARG A 521 5.89 -6.24 -29.77
C ARG A 521 6.32 -5.45 -28.54
N TRP A 522 5.57 -4.40 -28.19
CA TRP A 522 5.79 -3.61 -27.00
C TRP A 522 4.43 -3.22 -26.37
N PRO A 523 4.18 -3.47 -25.06
CA PRO A 523 4.95 -4.36 -24.17
C PRO A 523 4.90 -5.82 -24.65
N TYR A 524 5.99 -6.57 -24.41
CA TYR A 524 6.12 -7.94 -24.89
C TYR A 524 5.22 -8.89 -24.08
N PRO A 525 4.35 -9.71 -24.70
CA PRO A 525 3.47 -10.62 -23.98
C PRO A 525 4.28 -11.74 -23.34
N VAL A 526 3.88 -12.12 -22.12
CA VAL A 526 4.43 -13.26 -21.38
C VAL A 526 3.32 -13.94 -20.62
N SER A 527 3.24 -15.25 -20.72
CA SER A 527 2.33 -16.07 -19.96
C SER A 527 3.11 -17.03 -19.04
N ILE A 528 2.71 -17.08 -17.77
CA ILE A 528 3.29 -17.97 -16.75
C ILE A 528 2.18 -18.92 -16.33
N HIS A 529 2.36 -20.21 -16.64
CA HIS A 529 1.41 -21.27 -16.30
C HIS A 529 1.97 -22.07 -15.14
N ILE A 530 1.30 -22.05 -14.00
CA ILE A 530 1.68 -22.72 -12.76
C ILE A 530 0.78 -23.94 -12.59
N GLY A 531 1.36 -25.12 -12.63
CA GLY A 531 0.67 -26.37 -12.45
C GLY A 531 0.42 -26.71 -10.99
N GLU A 532 -0.41 -27.72 -10.75
CA GLU A 532 -0.66 -28.24 -9.41
C GLU A 532 0.59 -28.77 -8.74
N ALA A 533 0.71 -28.55 -7.45
CA ALA A 533 1.78 -29.10 -6.63
C ALA A 533 1.67 -30.63 -6.56
N ARG A 534 2.77 -31.35 -6.84
CA ARG A 534 2.81 -32.82 -6.91
C ARG A 534 3.94 -33.38 -6.06
N GLU A 535 3.80 -34.60 -5.61
CA GLU A 535 4.86 -35.32 -4.92
C GLU A 535 6.05 -35.61 -5.85
N CYS A 536 7.22 -35.85 -5.26
CA CYS A 536 8.43 -36.15 -6.01
C CYS A 536 8.29 -37.49 -6.75
N PRO A 537 8.38 -37.54 -8.08
CA PRO A 537 8.29 -38.77 -8.84
C PRO A 537 9.62 -39.54 -8.81
N GLU A 538 9.61 -40.81 -9.25
CA GLU A 538 10.83 -41.60 -9.36
C GLU A 538 11.76 -41.12 -10.49
N LYS A 539 11.21 -40.56 -11.56
CA LYS A 539 11.94 -40.18 -12.76
C LYS A 539 11.85 -38.68 -13.04
N VAL A 540 12.98 -38.08 -13.38
CA VAL A 540 13.05 -36.65 -13.71
C VAL A 540 12.29 -36.31 -15.01
N GLU A 541 12.15 -37.26 -15.91
CA GLU A 541 11.41 -37.14 -17.15
C GLU A 541 9.93 -36.81 -16.90
N GLU A 542 9.33 -37.38 -15.85
CA GLU A 542 7.95 -37.10 -15.45
C GLU A 542 7.77 -35.62 -15.08
N VAL A 543 8.73 -35.03 -14.36
CA VAL A 543 8.68 -33.59 -14.02
C VAL A 543 8.75 -32.73 -15.28
N ARG A 544 9.58 -33.12 -16.25
CA ARG A 544 9.66 -32.46 -17.55
C ARG A 544 8.32 -32.55 -18.30
N ASP A 545 7.68 -33.70 -18.29
CA ASP A 545 6.38 -33.91 -18.92
C ASP A 545 5.29 -33.07 -18.25
N TRP A 546 5.33 -32.90 -16.90
CA TRP A 546 4.41 -32.00 -16.19
C TRP A 546 4.58 -30.54 -16.63
N VAL A 547 5.82 -30.08 -16.81
CA VAL A 547 6.10 -28.72 -17.31
C VAL A 547 5.60 -28.58 -18.73
N LEU A 548 5.86 -29.55 -19.60
CA LEU A 548 5.40 -29.54 -21.00
C LEU A 548 3.87 -29.60 -21.13
N ALA A 549 3.19 -30.32 -20.23
CA ALA A 549 1.71 -30.41 -20.24
C ALA A 549 1.03 -29.07 -19.92
N LEU A 550 1.75 -28.10 -19.35
CA LEU A 550 1.25 -26.75 -19.11
C LEU A 550 1.37 -25.84 -20.33
N ALA A 551 2.04 -26.29 -21.40
CA ALA A 551 2.15 -25.51 -22.63
C ALA A 551 0.74 -25.32 -23.25
N PRO A 552 0.34 -24.08 -23.60
CA PRO A 552 -0.98 -23.83 -24.21
C PRO A 552 -1.11 -24.62 -25.52
N THR A 553 -2.23 -25.32 -25.68
CA THR A 553 -2.54 -25.96 -26.97
C THR A 553 -2.80 -24.91 -28.03
N ALA A 554 -2.44 -25.19 -29.28
CA ALA A 554 -2.56 -24.25 -30.41
C ALA A 554 -3.96 -23.63 -30.58
N THR A 555 -4.99 -24.27 -30.03
CA THR A 555 -6.38 -23.81 -30.06
C THR A 555 -6.64 -22.67 -29.05
N GLU A 556 -5.97 -22.64 -27.91
CA GLU A 556 -6.14 -21.60 -26.89
C GLU A 556 -5.37 -20.31 -27.24
N SER A 557 -4.27 -20.42 -28.00
CA SER A 557 -3.52 -19.27 -28.47
C SER A 557 -4.26 -18.42 -29.52
N SER A 558 -5.24 -18.98 -30.21
CA SER A 558 -6.05 -18.29 -31.25
C SER A 558 -7.21 -17.47 -30.66
N THR A 559 -7.77 -17.87 -29.51
CA THR A 559 -8.90 -17.18 -28.88
C THR A 559 -8.50 -15.91 -28.13
N THR A 560 -7.23 -15.71 -27.84
CA THR A 560 -6.70 -14.51 -27.15
C THR A 560 -6.25 -13.39 -28.09
N ASN A 561 -6.40 -13.53 -29.44
CA ASN A 561 -6.00 -12.52 -30.41
C ASN A 561 -7.12 -12.18 -31.41
N PRO A 562 -8.09 -11.28 -31.05
CA PRO A 562 -9.22 -10.94 -31.92
C PRO A 562 -8.84 -10.20 -33.22
N LYS A 563 -7.55 -9.92 -33.48
CA LYS A 563 -7.08 -9.20 -34.68
C LYS A 563 -6.53 -10.08 -35.81
N LYS A 564 -6.67 -11.40 -35.76
CA LYS A 564 -6.26 -12.30 -36.86
C LYS A 564 -7.42 -12.88 -37.71
N ALA A 565 -8.67 -12.45 -37.44
CA ALA A 565 -9.83 -12.99 -38.16
C ALA A 565 -10.24 -12.23 -39.43
N ASP A 566 -9.56 -11.11 -39.77
CA ASP A 566 -9.94 -10.29 -40.95
C ASP A 566 -8.82 -10.18 -42.00
N THR A 567 -8.16 -11.25 -42.33
CA THR A 567 -7.35 -11.34 -43.56
C THR A 567 -7.21 -12.79 -43.99
N GLN A 568 -8.26 -13.31 -44.57
CA GLN A 568 -8.24 -14.35 -45.63
C GLN A 568 -9.32 -14.03 -46.65
#